data_8f44c2c8902a28146ded52269d0867bb
#
_entry.id   8f44c2c8902a28146ded52269d0867bb
#
_cell.length_a   1.000
_cell.length_b   1.000
_cell.length_c   1.000
_cell.angle_alpha   90.00
_cell.angle_beta   90.00
_cell.angle_gamma   90.00
#
_symmetry.space_group_name_H-M   'P 1'
#
loop_
_entity.id
_entity.type
_entity.pdbx_description
1 polymer ?
#
loop_
_entity_poly.entity_id
_entity_poly.type
_entity_poly.pdbx_seq_one_letter_code
_entity_poly.pdbx_strand_id
1 'polypeptide(L)'
;MTQKQRTDLIERYVREHKYADLHSLASRFGGSFSTVRRALDQLETRGIVRRHHGGASLVETDALAAENDFIARIQRQADRKFAIASLIAEQVRPGTTVILDGGTTTLAVARLLVNKRVQVITNSLPVASLFGEVGSHEAIITGGSILGRLGTLVGPLCEAALEQIHADVAILGGTGVTERGVWNHHGLIIAAQRRMIAAAERTIFALDASKFGRKALSLTAPFGPRINIVTDTPPAPEVTNAIADAGASLTLAGA
;
A
#
# COMPACT_ATOMS: atom_id res chain seq x y z
N MET A 1 8.61 -42.90 3.68
CA MET A 1 8.33 -41.46 3.78
C MET A 1 6.94 -41.17 3.18
N THR A 2 6.09 -40.51 3.92
CA THR A 2 4.72 -40.15 3.44
C THR A 2 4.77 -39.01 2.43
N GLN A 3 3.69 -38.83 1.66
CA GLN A 3 3.58 -37.70 0.70
C GLN A 3 3.72 -36.35 1.42
N LYS A 4 3.08 -36.19 2.57
CA LYS A 4 3.13 -34.97 3.38
C LYS A 4 4.56 -34.66 3.83
N GLN A 5 5.24 -35.64 4.41
CA GLN A 5 6.66 -35.48 4.85
C GLN A 5 7.58 -35.08 3.70
N ARG A 6 7.36 -35.65 2.50
CA ARG A 6 8.11 -35.27 1.30
C ARG A 6 7.85 -33.85 0.88
N THR A 7 6.60 -33.44 0.85
CA THR A 7 6.21 -32.06 0.50
C THR A 7 6.87 -31.06 1.45
N ASP A 8 6.86 -31.33 2.76
CA ASP A 8 7.46 -30.45 3.78
C ASP A 8 9.00 -30.37 3.64
N LEU A 9 9.67 -31.47 3.28
CA LEU A 9 11.10 -31.48 3.03
C LEU A 9 11.47 -30.73 1.75
N ILE A 10 10.70 -30.91 0.69
CA ILE A 10 10.88 -30.17 -0.58
C ILE A 10 10.66 -28.69 -0.34
N GLU A 11 9.63 -28.29 0.41
CA GLU A 11 9.39 -26.90 0.77
C GLU A 11 10.61 -26.29 1.47
N ARG A 12 11.14 -26.97 2.49
CA ARG A 12 12.33 -26.49 3.23
C ARG A 12 13.53 -26.34 2.31
N TYR A 13 13.77 -27.32 1.45
CA TYR A 13 14.90 -27.30 0.51
C TYR A 13 14.80 -26.14 -0.49
N VAL A 14 13.60 -25.92 -1.06
CA VAL A 14 13.39 -24.81 -2.01
C VAL A 14 13.48 -23.46 -1.32
N ARG A 15 13.04 -23.33 -0.06
CA ARG A 15 13.23 -22.11 0.74
C ARG A 15 14.70 -21.77 0.97
N GLU A 16 15.53 -22.78 1.20
CA GLU A 16 16.96 -22.62 1.47
C GLU A 16 17.77 -22.33 0.19
N HIS A 17 17.45 -23.02 -0.92
CA HIS A 17 18.25 -22.98 -2.16
C HIS A 17 17.65 -22.08 -3.26
N LYS A 18 16.46 -21.51 -3.03
CA LYS A 18 15.73 -20.62 -3.95
C LYS A 18 15.24 -21.27 -5.25
N TYR A 19 15.92 -22.29 -5.73
CA TYR A 19 15.59 -23.09 -6.90
C TYR A 19 15.95 -24.54 -6.66
N ALA A 20 15.17 -25.46 -7.21
CA ALA A 20 15.49 -26.88 -7.23
C ALA A 20 14.97 -27.52 -8.52
N ASP A 21 15.82 -28.28 -9.18
CA ASP A 21 15.44 -29.09 -10.34
C ASP A 21 14.80 -30.43 -9.92
N LEU A 22 13.95 -30.97 -10.80
CA LEU A 22 13.18 -32.18 -10.55
C LEU A 22 14.08 -33.41 -10.28
N HIS A 23 15.25 -33.50 -10.92
CA HIS A 23 16.20 -34.57 -10.76
C HIS A 23 16.81 -34.59 -9.36
N SER A 24 17.29 -33.42 -8.93
CA SER A 24 17.86 -33.23 -7.58
C SER A 24 16.83 -33.52 -6.50
N LEU A 25 15.58 -33.07 -6.66
CA LEU A 25 14.52 -33.32 -5.70
C LEU A 25 14.15 -34.83 -5.62
N ALA A 26 14.07 -35.52 -6.77
CA ALA A 26 13.77 -36.95 -6.81
C ALA A 26 14.90 -37.78 -6.21
N SER A 27 16.15 -37.45 -6.52
CA SER A 27 17.36 -38.13 -5.98
C SER A 27 17.46 -37.93 -4.47
N ARG A 28 17.24 -36.72 -3.96
CA ARG A 28 17.47 -36.35 -2.56
C ARG A 28 16.35 -36.79 -1.63
N PHE A 29 15.08 -36.66 -2.06
CA PHE A 29 13.93 -36.97 -1.21
C PHE A 29 13.18 -38.23 -1.60
N GLY A 30 13.70 -38.98 -2.56
CA GLY A 30 13.13 -40.23 -3.05
C GLY A 30 11.80 -40.07 -3.73
N GLY A 31 11.42 -41.05 -4.54
CA GLY A 31 10.17 -41.06 -5.30
C GLY A 31 10.36 -40.85 -6.80
N SER A 32 9.32 -41.14 -7.55
CA SER A 32 9.29 -40.90 -8.99
C SER A 32 9.15 -39.40 -9.31
N PHE A 33 9.51 -39.01 -10.51
CA PHE A 33 9.24 -37.63 -10.97
C PHE A 33 7.79 -37.22 -10.84
N SER A 34 6.84 -38.14 -11.02
CA SER A 34 5.43 -37.88 -10.83
C SER A 34 5.08 -37.58 -9.36
N THR A 35 5.77 -38.23 -8.42
CA THR A 35 5.60 -37.99 -6.98
C THR A 35 6.13 -36.60 -6.58
N VAL A 36 7.29 -36.22 -7.11
CA VAL A 36 7.88 -34.91 -6.86
C VAL A 36 7.02 -33.81 -7.52
N ARG A 37 6.53 -34.05 -8.74
CA ARG A 37 5.62 -33.10 -9.41
C ARG A 37 4.37 -32.84 -8.59
N ARG A 38 3.71 -33.87 -8.03
CA ARG A 38 2.54 -33.68 -7.15
C ARG A 38 2.87 -32.85 -5.89
N ALA A 39 4.04 -33.06 -5.31
CA ALA A 39 4.48 -32.26 -4.17
C ALA A 39 4.68 -30.79 -4.58
N LEU A 40 5.30 -30.54 -5.74
CA LEU A 40 5.48 -29.20 -6.29
C LEU A 40 4.13 -28.56 -6.69
N ASP A 41 3.16 -29.32 -7.21
CA ASP A 41 1.80 -28.85 -7.50
C ASP A 41 1.09 -28.34 -6.23
N GLN A 42 1.22 -29.11 -5.13
CA GLN A 42 0.68 -28.69 -3.83
C GLN A 42 1.36 -27.42 -3.30
N LEU A 43 2.66 -27.29 -3.47
CA LEU A 43 3.40 -26.10 -3.05
C LEU A 43 3.11 -24.89 -3.95
N GLU A 44 2.86 -25.11 -5.24
CA GLU A 44 2.42 -24.05 -6.18
C GLU A 44 1.01 -23.57 -5.88
N THR A 45 0.06 -24.49 -5.60
CA THR A 45 -1.31 -24.15 -5.15
C THR A 45 -1.29 -23.35 -3.85
N ARG A 46 -0.31 -23.61 -2.96
CA ARG A 46 -0.09 -22.83 -1.73
C ARG A 46 0.67 -21.53 -1.96
N GLY A 47 1.07 -21.22 -3.20
CA GLY A 47 1.83 -20.02 -3.54
C GLY A 47 3.28 -20.00 -3.03
N ILE A 48 3.84 -21.16 -2.66
CA ILE A 48 5.19 -21.27 -2.09
C ILE A 48 6.26 -21.39 -3.18
N VAL A 49 5.94 -22.07 -4.27
CA VAL A 49 6.85 -22.24 -5.42
C VAL A 49 6.16 -21.86 -6.72
N ARG A 50 6.95 -21.48 -7.72
CA ARG A 50 6.55 -21.38 -9.12
C ARG A 50 7.24 -22.49 -9.90
N ARG A 51 6.45 -23.28 -10.63
CA ARG A 51 6.99 -24.37 -11.43
C ARG A 51 7.56 -23.89 -12.75
N HIS A 52 8.58 -24.59 -13.23
CA HIS A 52 9.20 -24.45 -14.53
C HIS A 52 9.30 -25.83 -15.19
N HIS A 53 9.64 -25.90 -16.49
CA HIS A 53 9.73 -27.18 -17.23
C HIS A 53 10.67 -28.22 -16.61
N GLY A 54 11.70 -27.79 -15.88
CA GLY A 54 12.71 -28.68 -15.26
C GLY A 54 12.75 -28.64 -13.73
N GLY A 55 11.90 -27.87 -13.04
CA GLY A 55 12.01 -27.72 -11.59
C GLY A 55 11.04 -26.72 -11.01
N ALA A 56 11.37 -26.16 -9.86
CA ALA A 56 10.60 -25.11 -9.22
C ALA A 56 11.51 -24.08 -8.55
N SER A 57 11.19 -22.83 -8.67
CA SER A 57 11.77 -21.75 -7.88
C SER A 57 10.88 -21.41 -6.70
N LEU A 58 11.50 -21.01 -5.58
CA LEU A 58 10.77 -20.38 -4.51
C LEU A 58 9.99 -19.18 -5.10
N VAL A 59 8.72 -19.11 -4.86
CA VAL A 59 8.06 -17.82 -4.95
C VAL A 59 8.70 -17.05 -3.80
N GLU A 60 9.71 -16.27 -4.11
CA GLU A 60 10.10 -15.22 -3.19
C GLU A 60 8.84 -14.39 -3.01
N THR A 61 8.12 -14.67 -1.93
CA THR A 61 7.37 -13.64 -1.27
C THR A 61 8.45 -12.68 -0.81
N ASP A 62 8.88 -11.83 -1.74
CA ASP A 62 9.51 -10.60 -1.41
C ASP A 62 8.72 -10.08 -0.23
N ALA A 63 9.35 -9.93 0.92
CA ALA A 63 8.71 -9.21 2.03
C ALA A 63 8.17 -7.86 1.50
N LEU A 64 8.86 -7.26 0.52
CA LEU A 64 8.43 -6.18 -0.33
C LEU A 64 7.22 -6.53 -1.23
N ALA A 65 7.11 -7.74 -1.79
CA ALA A 65 5.96 -8.12 -2.61
C ALA A 65 4.72 -8.40 -1.74
N ALA A 66 4.88 -8.98 -0.55
CA ALA A 66 3.80 -9.16 0.42
C ALA A 66 3.43 -7.84 1.13
N GLU A 67 4.38 -6.93 1.32
CA GLU A 67 4.10 -5.55 1.74
C GLU A 67 3.38 -4.74 0.65
N ASN A 68 3.58 -5.10 -0.61
CA ASN A 68 2.97 -4.46 -1.77
C ASN A 68 1.68 -5.14 -2.24
N ASP A 69 1.24 -6.26 -1.66
CA ASP A 69 -0.05 -6.85 -1.96
C ASP A 69 -1.18 -6.03 -1.34
N PHE A 70 -1.89 -5.28 -2.19
CA PHE A 70 -2.97 -4.39 -1.80
C PHE A 70 -4.09 -5.14 -1.06
N ILE A 71 -4.45 -6.34 -1.51
CA ILE A 71 -5.53 -7.14 -0.92
C ILE A 71 -5.14 -7.61 0.50
N ALA A 72 -3.93 -8.14 0.66
CA ALA A 72 -3.44 -8.53 1.98
C ALA A 72 -3.31 -7.34 2.93
N ARG A 73 -2.96 -6.16 2.41
CA ARG A 73 -2.87 -4.91 3.19
C ARG A 73 -4.22 -4.37 3.63
N ILE A 74 -5.32 -4.58 2.89
CA ILE A 74 -6.66 -4.14 3.30
C ILE A 74 -7.03 -4.72 4.67
N GLN A 75 -6.78 -6.01 4.87
CA GLN A 75 -7.16 -6.72 6.10
C GLN A 75 -6.22 -6.44 7.28
N ARG A 76 -4.95 -6.06 7.01
CA ARG A 76 -3.99 -5.73 8.06
C ARG A 76 -4.42 -4.45 8.76
N GLN A 77 -4.57 -4.50 10.09
CA GLN A 77 -4.91 -3.33 10.91
C GLN A 77 -6.20 -2.63 10.49
N ALA A 78 -7.23 -3.39 10.06
CA ALA A 78 -8.47 -2.85 9.50
C ALA A 78 -9.15 -1.88 10.48
N ASP A 79 -9.24 -2.21 11.78
CA ASP A 79 -9.87 -1.37 12.80
C ASP A 79 -9.14 -0.04 12.98
N ARG A 80 -7.79 -0.05 13.01
CA ARG A 80 -6.98 1.17 13.11
C ARG A 80 -7.17 2.08 11.88
N LYS A 81 -7.17 1.49 10.69
CA LYS A 81 -7.43 2.24 9.46
C LYS A 81 -8.84 2.82 9.43
N PHE A 82 -9.81 2.08 9.95
CA PHE A 82 -11.18 2.56 10.06
C PHE A 82 -11.28 3.73 11.02
N ALA A 83 -10.65 3.67 12.19
CA ALA A 83 -10.62 4.78 13.15
C ALA A 83 -9.99 6.04 12.53
N ILE A 84 -8.81 5.90 11.88
CA ILE A 84 -8.14 6.98 11.16
C ILE A 84 -9.06 7.55 10.06
N ALA A 85 -9.68 6.67 9.28
CA ALA A 85 -10.55 7.07 8.17
C ALA A 85 -11.80 7.81 8.66
N SER A 86 -12.41 7.39 9.76
CA SER A 86 -13.57 8.04 10.36
C SER A 86 -13.24 9.48 10.77
N LEU A 87 -12.14 9.66 11.48
CA LEU A 87 -11.70 10.98 11.89
C LEU A 87 -11.38 11.91 10.72
N ILE A 88 -10.73 11.38 9.66
CA ILE A 88 -10.47 12.17 8.45
C ILE A 88 -11.77 12.51 7.72
N ALA A 89 -12.68 11.54 7.61
CA ALA A 89 -13.96 11.77 6.94
C ALA A 89 -14.81 12.84 7.65
N GLU A 90 -14.76 12.95 8.97
CA GLU A 90 -15.42 14.00 9.75
C GLU A 90 -14.87 15.41 9.42
N GLN A 91 -13.57 15.52 9.13
CA GLN A 91 -12.92 16.77 8.76
C GLN A 91 -13.22 17.24 7.32
N VAL A 92 -13.77 16.36 6.47
CA VAL A 92 -14.14 16.68 5.09
C VAL A 92 -15.59 17.12 5.03
N ARG A 93 -15.81 18.40 4.69
CA ARG A 93 -17.15 19.02 4.58
C ARG A 93 -17.78 18.71 3.21
N PRO A 94 -19.12 18.72 3.10
CA PRO A 94 -19.79 18.72 1.81
C PRO A 94 -19.33 19.90 0.93
N GLY A 95 -19.17 19.67 -0.36
CA GLY A 95 -18.67 20.64 -1.32
C GLY A 95 -17.14 20.70 -1.45
N THR A 96 -16.40 19.95 -0.61
CA THR A 96 -14.93 19.90 -0.66
C THR A 96 -14.43 19.13 -1.89
N THR A 97 -13.39 19.66 -2.53
CA THR A 97 -12.61 18.96 -3.56
C THR A 97 -11.47 18.21 -2.89
N VAL A 98 -11.44 16.88 -3.04
CA VAL A 98 -10.54 15.98 -2.33
C VAL A 98 -9.67 15.19 -3.30
N ILE A 99 -8.35 15.25 -3.15
CA ILE A 99 -7.43 14.31 -3.80
C ILE A 99 -7.25 13.09 -2.89
N LEU A 100 -7.50 11.89 -3.41
CA LEU A 100 -7.29 10.62 -2.72
C LEU A 100 -6.18 9.82 -3.41
N ASP A 101 -5.09 9.60 -2.70
CA ASP A 101 -3.97 8.77 -3.16
C ASP A 101 -4.28 7.27 -3.10
N GLY A 102 -3.48 6.46 -3.78
CA GLY A 102 -3.50 5.01 -3.69
C GLY A 102 -3.02 4.51 -2.33
N GLY A 103 -3.81 3.66 -1.69
CA GLY A 103 -3.45 3.04 -0.41
C GLY A 103 -4.65 2.45 0.30
N THR A 104 -4.40 1.55 1.26
CA THR A 104 -5.51 0.87 1.94
C THR A 104 -6.18 1.72 3.00
N THR A 105 -5.45 2.66 3.62
CA THR A 105 -6.02 3.62 4.57
C THR A 105 -6.80 4.70 3.82
N THR A 106 -6.28 5.19 2.69
CA THR A 106 -6.98 6.14 1.81
C THR A 106 -8.24 5.53 1.19
N LEU A 107 -8.22 4.23 0.83
CA LEU A 107 -9.43 3.52 0.41
C LEU A 107 -10.47 3.43 1.56
N ALA A 108 -10.03 3.25 2.80
CA ALA A 108 -10.95 3.28 3.94
C ALA A 108 -11.61 4.67 4.09
N VAL A 109 -10.87 5.76 3.89
CA VAL A 109 -11.42 7.11 3.83
C VAL A 109 -12.42 7.25 2.67
N ALA A 110 -12.07 6.78 1.48
CA ALA A 110 -12.92 6.82 0.30
C ALA A 110 -14.29 6.17 0.53
N ARG A 111 -14.32 5.03 1.23
CA ARG A 111 -15.56 4.31 1.61
C ARG A 111 -16.49 5.14 2.48
N LEU A 112 -15.97 6.01 3.32
CA LEU A 112 -16.76 6.91 4.16
C LEU A 112 -17.16 8.19 3.42
N LEU A 113 -16.39 8.61 2.41
CA LEU A 113 -16.67 9.78 1.61
C LEU A 113 -17.64 9.51 0.44
N VAL A 114 -17.79 8.26 0.00
CA VAL A 114 -18.60 7.90 -1.18
C VAL A 114 -20.06 8.36 -1.09
N ASN A 115 -20.60 8.50 0.12
CA ASN A 115 -21.95 8.99 0.39
C ASN A 115 -21.99 10.50 0.74
N LYS A 116 -20.84 11.19 0.75
CA LYS A 116 -20.77 12.64 0.98
C LYS A 116 -20.73 13.40 -0.35
N ARG A 117 -21.33 14.58 -0.37
CA ARG A 117 -21.29 15.48 -1.54
C ARG A 117 -19.90 16.12 -1.66
N VAL A 118 -18.92 15.38 -2.19
CA VAL A 118 -17.54 15.83 -2.41
C VAL A 118 -17.15 15.56 -3.86
N GLN A 119 -16.27 16.39 -4.42
CA GLN A 119 -15.62 16.11 -5.69
C GLN A 119 -14.32 15.34 -5.41
N VAL A 120 -14.15 14.19 -6.05
CA VAL A 120 -12.98 13.33 -5.81
C VAL A 120 -12.07 13.29 -7.03
N ILE A 121 -10.79 13.50 -6.79
CA ILE A 121 -9.72 13.27 -7.76
C ILE A 121 -8.84 12.14 -7.20
N THR A 122 -8.52 11.14 -8.02
CA THR A 122 -7.72 10.02 -7.55
C THR A 122 -6.81 9.44 -8.63
N ASN A 123 -5.67 8.92 -8.20
CA ASN A 123 -4.79 8.07 -9.00
C ASN A 123 -4.97 6.58 -8.64
N SER A 124 -5.99 6.22 -7.87
CA SER A 124 -6.23 4.87 -7.35
C SER A 124 -7.38 4.20 -8.10
N LEU A 125 -7.10 3.08 -8.78
CA LEU A 125 -8.14 2.27 -9.42
C LEU A 125 -9.19 1.75 -8.42
N PRO A 126 -8.82 1.23 -7.22
CA PRO A 126 -9.81 0.82 -6.22
C PRO A 126 -10.71 1.95 -5.74
N VAL A 127 -10.18 3.18 -5.60
CA VAL A 127 -10.99 4.35 -5.23
C VAL A 127 -11.90 4.75 -6.39
N ALA A 128 -11.38 4.81 -7.62
CA ALA A 128 -12.17 5.14 -8.81
C ALA A 128 -13.32 4.14 -9.03
N SER A 129 -13.07 2.83 -8.88
CA SER A 129 -14.09 1.79 -8.97
C SER A 129 -15.20 1.99 -7.94
N LEU A 130 -14.84 2.25 -6.68
CA LEU A 130 -15.80 2.50 -5.61
C LEU A 130 -16.76 3.66 -5.92
N PHE A 131 -16.25 4.78 -6.42
CA PHE A 131 -17.08 5.93 -6.79
C PHE A 131 -17.89 5.68 -8.06
N GLY A 132 -17.34 4.93 -9.03
CA GLY A 132 -18.05 4.53 -10.23
C GLY A 132 -19.23 3.59 -9.98
N GLU A 133 -19.10 2.67 -9.01
CA GLU A 133 -20.16 1.72 -8.63
C GLU A 133 -21.34 2.39 -7.91
N VAL A 134 -21.08 3.38 -7.07
CA VAL A 134 -22.15 4.08 -6.32
C VAL A 134 -22.92 5.06 -7.20
N GLY A 135 -22.30 5.58 -8.27
CA GLY A 135 -22.96 6.41 -9.29
C GLY A 135 -23.55 7.74 -8.84
N SER A 136 -23.32 8.15 -7.59
CA SER A 136 -23.93 9.35 -7.01
C SER A 136 -23.09 10.63 -7.18
N HIS A 137 -21.80 10.48 -7.51
CA HIS A 137 -20.87 11.62 -7.61
C HIS A 137 -19.84 11.39 -8.71
N GLU A 138 -19.41 12.46 -9.33
CA GLU A 138 -18.32 12.45 -10.30
C GLU A 138 -16.99 12.24 -9.58
N ALA A 139 -16.18 11.29 -10.07
CA ALA A 139 -14.80 11.09 -9.66
C ALA A 139 -13.87 11.23 -10.86
N ILE A 140 -12.85 12.07 -10.72
CA ILE A 140 -11.83 12.30 -11.75
C ILE A 140 -10.67 11.34 -11.49
N ILE A 141 -10.32 10.53 -12.49
CA ILE A 141 -9.13 9.70 -12.45
C ILE A 141 -8.00 10.35 -13.25
N THR A 142 -6.81 10.44 -12.66
CA THR A 142 -5.68 11.17 -13.24
C THR A 142 -5.13 10.56 -14.55
N GLY A 143 -5.42 9.29 -14.82
CA GLY A 143 -4.70 8.56 -15.87
C GLY A 143 -3.26 8.22 -15.49
N GLY A 144 -2.50 7.63 -16.43
CA GLY A 144 -1.11 7.24 -16.23
C GLY A 144 -0.85 5.75 -16.38
N SER A 145 0.36 5.33 -16.03
CA SER A 145 0.78 3.92 -16.02
C SER A 145 0.34 3.23 -14.72
N ILE A 146 -0.16 2.02 -14.82
CA ILE A 146 -0.62 1.25 -13.66
C ILE A 146 0.57 0.57 -12.98
N LEU A 147 0.78 0.84 -11.69
CA LEU A 147 1.60 -0.01 -10.83
C LEU A 147 0.75 -1.21 -10.40
N GLY A 148 0.91 -2.34 -11.10
CA GLY A 148 0.01 -3.48 -11.14
C GLY A 148 -0.59 -3.90 -9.79
N ARG A 149 0.22 -4.42 -8.86
CA ARG A 149 -0.29 -4.94 -7.57
C ARG A 149 -0.85 -3.88 -6.62
N LEU A 150 -0.54 -2.62 -6.84
CA LEU A 150 -1.02 -1.50 -6.01
C LEU A 150 -2.30 -0.88 -6.57
N GLY A 151 -2.61 -1.12 -7.84
CA GLY A 151 -3.73 -0.48 -8.52
C GLY A 151 -3.62 1.05 -8.54
N THR A 152 -2.38 1.58 -8.55
CA THR A 152 -2.10 3.01 -8.48
C THR A 152 -1.57 3.50 -9.83
N LEU A 153 -2.10 4.58 -10.33
CA LEU A 153 -1.68 5.26 -11.55
C LEU A 153 -0.54 6.23 -11.23
N VAL A 154 0.49 6.23 -12.06
CA VAL A 154 1.71 7.04 -11.88
C VAL A 154 2.30 7.48 -13.22
N GLY A 155 3.34 8.29 -13.16
CA GLY A 155 4.13 8.73 -14.30
C GLY A 155 3.62 10.02 -14.92
N PRO A 156 4.21 10.44 -16.06
CA PRO A 156 4.04 11.80 -16.60
C PRO A 156 2.58 12.22 -16.84
N LEU A 157 1.72 11.30 -17.31
CA LEU A 157 0.30 11.61 -17.53
C LEU A 157 -0.44 11.88 -16.21
N CYS A 158 -0.16 11.09 -15.17
CA CYS A 158 -0.71 11.32 -13.83
C CYS A 158 -0.23 12.66 -13.26
N GLU A 159 1.06 12.94 -13.37
CA GLU A 159 1.67 14.17 -12.87
C GLU A 159 1.13 15.41 -13.61
N ALA A 160 1.03 15.35 -14.94
CA ALA A 160 0.48 16.45 -15.75
C ALA A 160 -1.00 16.73 -15.44
N ALA A 161 -1.80 15.68 -15.20
CA ALA A 161 -3.18 15.87 -14.77
C ALA A 161 -3.27 16.58 -13.41
N LEU A 162 -2.42 16.19 -12.45
CA LEU A 162 -2.38 16.80 -11.12
C LEU A 162 -1.89 18.26 -11.13
N GLU A 163 -1.06 18.65 -12.10
CA GLU A 163 -0.61 20.05 -12.27
C GLU A 163 -1.74 21.01 -12.68
N GLN A 164 -2.80 20.49 -13.29
CA GLN A 164 -3.95 21.28 -13.74
C GLN A 164 -5.10 21.33 -12.70
N ILE A 165 -4.90 20.72 -11.54
CA ILE A 165 -5.92 20.55 -10.52
C ILE A 165 -5.63 21.46 -9.33
N HIS A 166 -6.69 22.02 -8.75
CA HIS A 166 -6.68 22.63 -7.42
C HIS A 166 -7.66 21.90 -6.52
N ALA A 167 -7.25 21.56 -5.30
CA ALA A 167 -8.07 20.87 -4.33
C ALA A 167 -7.96 21.50 -2.94
N ASP A 168 -9.03 21.38 -2.16
CA ASP A 168 -9.03 21.86 -0.77
C ASP A 168 -8.15 20.98 0.12
N VAL A 169 -8.13 19.67 -0.16
CA VAL A 169 -7.36 18.72 0.65
C VAL A 169 -6.85 17.53 -0.18
N ALA A 170 -5.60 17.16 0.05
CA ALA A 170 -5.03 15.89 -0.39
C ALA A 170 -4.93 14.93 0.78
N ILE A 171 -5.44 13.70 0.62
CA ILE A 171 -5.37 12.64 1.62
C ILE A 171 -4.45 11.54 1.09
N LEU A 172 -3.29 11.40 1.71
CA LEU A 172 -2.20 10.57 1.24
C LEU A 172 -1.85 9.48 2.25
N GLY A 173 -1.26 8.40 1.74
CA GLY A 173 -0.59 7.40 2.55
C GLY A 173 0.93 7.59 2.59
N GLY A 174 1.60 6.73 3.36
CA GLY A 174 3.05 6.65 3.43
C GLY A 174 3.51 5.26 3.82
N THR A 175 4.77 4.95 3.60
CA THR A 175 5.38 3.67 4.03
C THR A 175 6.24 3.80 5.27
N GLY A 176 6.70 5.01 5.58
CA GLY A 176 7.48 5.31 6.76
C GLY A 176 7.32 6.74 7.23
N VAL A 177 7.57 6.98 8.52
CA VAL A 177 7.61 8.30 9.15
C VAL A 177 8.78 8.36 10.10
N THR A 178 9.56 9.42 10.02
CA THR A 178 10.61 9.75 10.98
C THR A 178 10.51 11.23 11.35
N GLU A 179 11.41 11.71 12.20
CA GLU A 179 11.58 13.13 12.54
C GLU A 179 11.77 14.06 11.32
N ARG A 180 12.14 13.49 10.17
CA ARG A 180 12.36 14.24 8.92
C ARG A 180 11.10 14.41 8.07
N GLY A 181 10.02 13.67 8.37
CA GLY A 181 8.78 13.66 7.59
C GLY A 181 8.33 12.29 7.12
N VAL A 182 7.54 12.26 6.05
CA VAL A 182 6.91 11.07 5.48
C VAL A 182 7.72 10.51 4.32
N TRP A 183 7.88 9.19 4.29
CA TRP A 183 8.72 8.44 3.33
C TRP A 183 7.91 7.47 2.50
N ASN A 184 8.40 7.18 1.28
CA ASN A 184 7.84 6.12 0.43
C ASN A 184 8.96 5.31 -0.27
N HIS A 185 8.60 4.09 -0.73
CA HIS A 185 9.55 3.17 -1.38
C HIS A 185 9.69 3.40 -2.89
N HIS A 186 8.67 3.94 -3.55
CA HIS A 186 8.61 3.94 -5.01
C HIS A 186 8.70 5.36 -5.58
N GLY A 187 9.73 5.62 -6.39
CA GLY A 187 10.00 6.95 -6.95
C GLY A 187 8.82 7.57 -7.72
N LEU A 188 8.10 6.78 -8.52
CA LEU A 188 6.93 7.28 -9.27
C LEU A 188 5.74 7.61 -8.36
N ILE A 189 5.55 6.87 -7.25
CA ILE A 189 4.53 7.23 -6.25
C ILE A 189 4.92 8.54 -5.58
N ILE A 190 6.20 8.69 -5.20
CA ILE A 190 6.71 9.93 -4.57
C ILE A 190 6.49 11.13 -5.50
N ALA A 191 6.76 10.98 -6.80
CA ALA A 191 6.54 12.05 -7.79
C ALA A 191 5.05 12.45 -7.83
N ALA A 192 4.14 11.49 -7.97
CA ALA A 192 2.71 11.75 -7.96
C ALA A 192 2.23 12.38 -6.62
N GLN A 193 2.68 11.85 -5.47
CA GLN A 193 2.32 12.40 -4.16
C GLN A 193 2.80 13.85 -3.98
N ARG A 194 3.99 14.20 -4.46
CA ARG A 194 4.48 15.58 -4.44
C ARG A 194 3.61 16.52 -5.28
N ARG A 195 3.09 16.06 -6.43
CA ARG A 195 2.12 16.83 -7.23
C ARG A 195 0.79 16.99 -6.50
N MET A 196 0.28 15.94 -5.84
CA MET A 196 -0.92 16.01 -5.02
C MET A 196 -0.80 17.02 -3.87
N ILE A 197 0.37 17.03 -3.19
CA ILE A 197 0.67 17.99 -2.12
C ILE A 197 0.71 19.42 -2.67
N ALA A 198 1.30 19.62 -3.84
CA ALA A 198 1.37 20.92 -4.48
C ALA A 198 0.00 21.43 -4.97
N ALA A 199 -0.87 20.52 -5.42
CA ALA A 199 -2.20 20.81 -5.94
C ALA A 199 -3.25 21.09 -4.85
N ALA A 200 -2.93 20.87 -3.56
CA ALA A 200 -3.90 21.02 -2.47
C ALA A 200 -3.54 22.14 -1.50
N GLU A 201 -4.56 22.78 -0.92
CA GLU A 201 -4.37 23.80 0.13
C GLU A 201 -3.79 23.20 1.41
N ARG A 202 -4.23 21.99 1.77
CA ARG A 202 -3.71 21.23 2.91
C ARG A 202 -3.55 19.74 2.56
N THR A 203 -2.67 19.07 3.27
CA THR A 203 -2.42 17.64 3.09
C THR A 203 -2.63 16.89 4.40
N ILE A 204 -3.39 15.80 4.35
CA ILE A 204 -3.56 14.87 5.45
C ILE A 204 -2.82 13.57 5.10
N PHE A 205 -1.88 13.16 5.93
CA PHE A 205 -1.29 11.83 5.86
C PHE A 205 -2.02 10.89 6.81
N ALA A 206 -2.68 9.87 6.24
CA ALA A 206 -3.42 8.82 6.95
C ALA A 206 -2.48 7.63 7.24
N LEU A 207 -1.93 7.55 8.45
CA LEU A 207 -0.81 6.67 8.78
C LEU A 207 -1.08 5.91 10.08
N ASP A 208 -1.15 4.59 10.02
CA ASP A 208 -1.23 3.77 11.23
C ASP A 208 0.13 3.70 11.96
N ALA A 209 0.10 3.34 13.25
CA ALA A 209 1.28 3.30 14.13
C ALA A 209 2.45 2.47 13.57
N SER A 210 2.19 1.49 12.69
CA SER A 210 3.24 0.64 12.12
C SER A 210 4.18 1.39 11.16
N LYS A 211 3.85 2.63 10.78
CA LYS A 211 4.63 3.45 9.85
C LYS A 211 5.71 4.28 10.55
N PHE A 212 5.55 4.53 11.84
CA PHE A 212 6.49 5.36 12.60
C PHE A 212 7.79 4.63 12.91
N GLY A 213 8.90 5.38 12.98
CA GLY A 213 10.25 4.85 13.15
C GLY A 213 10.83 4.15 11.92
N ARG A 214 10.14 4.17 10.78
CA ARG A 214 10.59 3.54 9.54
C ARG A 214 11.06 4.56 8.51
N LYS A 215 12.22 4.31 7.91
CA LYS A 215 12.68 4.97 6.69
C LYS A 215 12.30 4.14 5.47
N ALA A 216 12.09 4.80 4.34
CA ALA A 216 11.92 4.17 3.05
C ALA A 216 12.93 4.74 2.03
N LEU A 217 12.76 4.44 0.76
CA LEU A 217 13.71 4.83 -0.30
C LEU A 217 13.96 6.34 -0.32
N SER A 218 12.90 7.14 -0.24
CA SER A 218 13.02 8.59 -0.33
C SER A 218 11.96 9.32 0.47
N LEU A 219 12.30 10.51 0.94
CA LEU A 219 11.41 11.43 1.61
C LEU A 219 10.36 11.94 0.61
N THR A 220 9.10 11.71 0.90
CA THR A 220 7.97 12.23 0.11
C THR A 220 7.75 13.70 0.43
N ALA A 221 7.60 14.01 1.72
CA ALA A 221 7.40 15.36 2.22
C ALA A 221 8.04 15.55 3.59
N PRO A 222 8.70 16.69 3.84
CA PRO A 222 9.01 17.13 5.20
C PRO A 222 7.72 17.55 5.91
N PHE A 223 7.75 17.67 7.23
CA PHE A 223 6.68 18.30 7.98
C PHE A 223 6.62 19.80 7.69
N GLY A 224 5.45 20.40 7.86
CA GLY A 224 5.22 21.82 7.62
C GLY A 224 3.78 22.23 7.88
N PRO A 225 3.45 23.53 7.89
CA PRO A 225 2.18 24.06 8.40
C PRO A 225 0.92 23.62 7.61
N ARG A 226 1.10 23.14 6.38
CA ARG A 226 -0.01 22.59 5.58
C ARG A 226 -0.16 21.06 5.71
N ILE A 227 0.66 20.42 6.56
CA ILE A 227 0.66 18.97 6.76
C ILE A 227 -0.06 18.64 8.07
N ASN A 228 -1.03 17.75 7.99
CA ASN A 228 -1.65 17.10 9.14
C ASN A 228 -1.35 15.61 9.11
N ILE A 229 -0.81 15.07 10.19
CA ILE A 229 -0.61 13.64 10.40
C ILE A 229 -1.78 13.12 11.22
N VAL A 230 -2.53 12.17 10.66
CA VAL A 230 -3.61 11.48 11.37
C VAL A 230 -3.19 10.03 11.61
N THR A 231 -3.17 9.63 12.86
CA THR A 231 -2.73 8.29 13.30
C THR A 231 -3.58 7.76 14.45
N ASP A 232 -3.49 6.44 14.68
CA ASP A 232 -4.23 5.73 15.73
C ASP A 232 -3.51 5.70 17.09
N THR A 233 -2.21 6.00 17.12
CA THR A 233 -1.39 5.93 18.33
C THR A 233 -0.39 7.07 18.34
N PRO A 234 -0.11 7.70 19.50
CA PRO A 234 0.90 8.74 19.59
C PRO A 234 2.27 8.23 19.12
N PRO A 235 2.97 8.96 18.23
CA PRO A 235 4.34 8.63 17.87
C PRO A 235 5.32 8.84 19.02
N ALA A 236 6.55 8.36 18.87
CA ALA A 236 7.65 8.65 19.78
C ALA A 236 7.88 10.18 19.92
N PRO A 237 8.34 10.64 21.10
CA PRO A 237 8.51 12.08 21.38
C PRO A 237 9.32 12.83 20.32
N GLU A 238 10.36 12.21 19.76
CA GLU A 238 11.22 12.83 18.74
C GLU A 238 10.43 13.19 17.47
N VAL A 239 9.49 12.31 17.06
CA VAL A 239 8.65 12.55 15.88
C VAL A 239 7.55 13.57 16.23
N THR A 240 6.96 13.46 17.41
CA THR A 240 5.92 14.39 17.88
C THR A 240 6.47 15.82 17.97
N ASN A 241 7.65 16.00 18.53
CA ASN A 241 8.33 17.30 18.63
C ASN A 241 8.65 17.83 17.23
N ALA A 242 9.21 17.00 16.34
CA ALA A 242 9.53 17.42 14.97
C ALA A 242 8.28 17.85 14.16
N ILE A 243 7.12 17.22 14.39
CA ILE A 243 5.85 17.66 13.79
C ILE A 243 5.48 19.05 14.32
N ALA A 244 5.52 19.25 15.63
CA ALA A 244 5.19 20.53 16.26
C ALA A 244 6.14 21.66 15.86
N ASP A 245 7.45 21.41 15.91
CA ASP A 245 8.49 22.39 15.56
C ASP A 245 8.39 22.85 14.09
N ALA A 246 7.95 21.97 13.20
CA ALA A 246 7.70 22.30 11.80
C ALA A 246 6.35 23.02 11.56
N GLY A 247 5.54 23.25 12.60
CA GLY A 247 4.22 23.84 12.48
C GLY A 247 3.18 22.91 11.85
N ALA A 248 3.48 21.62 11.73
CA ALA A 248 2.52 20.60 11.28
C ALA A 248 1.59 20.21 12.42
N SER A 249 0.42 19.64 12.08
CA SER A 249 -0.52 19.14 13.09
C SER A 249 -0.47 17.62 13.20
N LEU A 250 -0.72 17.13 14.42
CA LEU A 250 -0.89 15.71 14.72
C LEU A 250 -2.27 15.51 15.33
N THR A 251 -3.03 14.59 14.75
CA THR A 251 -4.39 14.26 15.22
C THR A 251 -4.47 12.76 15.52
N LEU A 252 -4.99 12.39 16.67
CA LEU A 252 -5.11 11.00 17.13
C LEU A 252 -6.53 10.49 16.93
N ALA A 253 -6.68 9.38 16.23
CA ALA A 253 -7.93 8.67 16.07
C ALA A 253 -8.13 7.76 17.30
N GLY A 254 -9.22 7.97 18.05
CA GLY A 254 -9.55 7.20 19.26
C GLY A 254 -9.09 7.85 20.55
N ALA A 255 -8.78 9.16 20.54
CA ALA A 255 -8.64 9.95 21.76
C ALA A 255 -10.00 10.46 22.25
#